data_241bfa48b04b6458850ef322ea48e504
#
_entry.id   241bfa48b04b6458850ef322ea48e504
#
_cell.length_a   1.000
_cell.length_b   1.000
_cell.length_c   1.000
_cell.angle_alpha   90.00
_cell.angle_beta   90.00
_cell.angle_gamma   90.00
#
_symmetry.space_group_name_H-M   'P 1'
#
loop_
_entity.id
_entity.type
_entity.pdbx_description
1 polymer ?
#
loop_
_entity_poly.entity_id
_entity_poly.type
_entity_poly.pdbx_seq_one_letter_code
_entity_poly.pdbx_strand_id
1 'polypeptide(L)'
;MTSDHSVKNGWQALATLLTHQARPEQNAAGTSVNVPLTRGSTVLFPTLEDMNARGKLRYEHEYIYGAMGSPQHELEKILATIEGGTHCQAVSSGLAACTMPFLTFLKTGDHCLLPDNVYGPTRRFANHTLKRFGVETTFYPPSLSPEKLQAYFRDNTRMLFTESPGSHTFEVQDIPALAALAHKNNALLTLDNTWGFGIFKPFEHGVDISVQALTKYPSGHSDVIAGAIIVNTPEHWKILRDTAIELGQLAGADDCWLTLRGLRTMGVRLAHQSQSALAIAQWLTTRPEVKKVLHPALPGCPGHEFWKRDFKGAGSLFGVILKADYAQSAMERFINNLQLFGIGASWGGYESLVLPTSGGMITRNYEAPTDGAGPSFRLQIGLENIEDLKADLSQAFVLLKS
;
A
#
# COMPACT_ATOMS: atom_id res chain seq x y z
N MET A 1 9.58 22.29 23.96
CA MET A 1 9.95 22.88 22.66
C MET A 1 10.48 21.73 21.81
N THR A 2 9.61 21.10 21.03
CA THR A 2 10.00 20.07 20.07
C THR A 2 10.66 20.80 18.91
N SER A 3 11.98 20.67 18.78
CA SER A 3 12.67 21.17 17.59
C SER A 3 12.15 20.38 16.40
N ASP A 4 11.40 21.06 15.56
CA ASP A 4 11.05 20.59 14.25
C ASP A 4 12.35 20.40 13.44
N HIS A 5 12.87 19.19 13.43
CA HIS A 5 13.97 18.77 12.56
C HIS A 5 13.45 18.40 11.17
N SER A 6 12.33 19.03 10.74
CA SER A 6 11.92 19.02 9.34
C SER A 6 13.08 19.58 8.52
N VAL A 7 13.78 18.67 7.86
CA VAL A 7 14.66 18.89 6.69
C VAL A 7 15.24 20.31 6.57
N LYS A 8 16.03 20.76 7.56
CA LYS A 8 16.74 22.05 7.52
C LYS A 8 17.68 22.24 6.31
N ASN A 9 17.89 21.19 5.50
CA ASN A 9 18.89 21.18 4.44
C ASN A 9 18.37 20.85 3.04
N GLY A 10 17.05 20.84 2.77
CA GLY A 10 16.51 20.59 1.43
C GLY A 10 16.79 19.20 0.84
N TRP A 11 17.19 18.23 1.64
CA TRP A 11 17.50 16.88 1.19
C TRP A 11 16.22 16.09 0.95
N GLN A 12 15.86 15.90 -0.33
CA GLN A 12 14.61 15.25 -0.74
C GLN A 12 14.81 13.83 -1.30
N ALA A 13 16.04 13.36 -1.44
CA ALA A 13 16.30 12.01 -1.91
C ALA A 13 15.80 10.97 -0.90
N LEU A 14 14.94 10.05 -1.35
CA LEU A 14 14.32 9.02 -0.51
C LEU A 14 15.36 8.26 0.33
N ALA A 15 16.48 7.83 -0.25
CA ALA A 15 17.52 7.11 0.46
C ALA A 15 18.10 7.89 1.65
N THR A 16 18.33 9.20 1.49
CA THR A 16 18.81 10.07 2.56
C THR A 16 17.76 10.25 3.63
N LEU A 17 16.51 10.49 3.25
CA LEU A 17 15.39 10.62 4.16
C LEU A 17 15.23 9.36 5.02
N LEU A 18 15.22 8.18 4.41
CA LEU A 18 15.11 6.89 5.10
C LEU A 18 16.23 6.62 6.10
N THR A 19 17.43 7.14 5.86
CA THR A 19 18.59 6.92 6.74
C THR A 19 18.74 7.97 7.84
N HIS A 20 18.17 9.16 7.70
CA HIS A 20 18.35 10.28 8.63
C HIS A 20 17.12 10.64 9.46
N GLN A 21 15.94 10.57 8.89
CA GLN A 21 14.71 10.89 9.64
C GLN A 21 14.42 9.84 10.72
N ALA A 22 13.68 10.22 11.75
CA ALA A 22 13.39 9.36 12.90
C ALA A 22 14.66 8.86 13.64
N ARG A 23 15.72 9.64 13.65
CA ARG A 23 16.83 9.45 14.58
C ARG A 23 16.54 10.21 15.87
N PRO A 24 16.86 9.63 17.04
CA PRO A 24 16.74 10.36 18.30
C PRO A 24 17.59 11.64 18.33
N GLU A 25 17.14 12.64 19.06
CA GLU A 25 17.92 13.86 19.27
C GLU A 25 19.23 13.55 20.01
N GLN A 26 20.32 14.16 19.57
CA GLN A 26 21.61 14.00 20.20
C GLN A 26 21.66 14.80 21.50
N ASN A 27 22.25 14.21 22.54
CA ASN A 27 22.50 14.88 23.81
C ASN A 27 23.96 14.71 24.26
N ALA A 28 24.38 15.45 25.29
CA ALA A 28 25.78 15.47 25.77
C ALA A 28 26.26 14.12 26.32
N ALA A 29 25.38 13.23 26.74
CA ALA A 29 25.73 11.89 27.21
C ALA A 29 25.89 10.86 26.08
N GLY A 30 25.61 11.28 24.83
CA GLY A 30 25.52 10.40 23.67
C GLY A 30 24.14 9.82 23.49
N THR A 31 23.81 9.44 22.25
CA THR A 31 22.49 8.92 21.88
C THR A 31 22.64 7.77 20.91
N SER A 32 21.84 6.70 21.09
CA SER A 32 21.77 5.59 20.14
C SER A 32 21.31 6.09 18.76
N VAL A 33 21.86 5.50 17.69
CA VAL A 33 21.45 5.85 16.31
C VAL A 33 19.99 5.44 16.04
N ASN A 34 19.56 4.31 16.64
CA ASN A 34 18.19 3.83 16.47
C ASN A 34 17.28 4.31 17.59
N VAL A 35 16.00 4.51 17.25
CA VAL A 35 14.95 4.76 18.21
C VAL A 35 14.86 3.60 19.22
N PRO A 36 14.81 3.86 20.52
CA PRO A 36 14.59 2.82 21.52
C PRO A 36 13.25 2.12 21.33
N LEU A 37 13.21 0.81 21.54
CA LEU A 37 11.98 0.06 21.62
C LEU A 37 11.36 0.27 23.01
N THR A 38 10.28 1.03 23.08
CA THR A 38 9.54 1.28 24.31
C THR A 38 8.25 0.48 24.31
N ARG A 39 8.09 -0.45 25.26
CA ARG A 39 6.86 -1.18 25.51
C ARG A 39 6.23 -0.67 26.80
N GLY A 40 4.98 -0.27 26.73
CA GLY A 40 4.25 0.19 27.91
C GLY A 40 2.77 0.40 27.61
N SER A 41 1.95 0.40 28.64
CA SER A 41 0.54 0.80 28.56
C SER A 41 0.28 2.04 29.41
N THR A 42 0.87 2.10 30.60
CA THR A 42 0.68 3.20 31.54
C THR A 42 1.79 4.23 31.40
N VAL A 43 1.40 5.49 31.38
CA VAL A 43 2.31 6.64 31.46
C VAL A 43 2.18 7.26 32.86
N LEU A 44 3.31 7.42 33.55
CA LEU A 44 3.36 8.05 34.86
C LEU A 44 3.70 9.53 34.72
N PHE A 45 3.00 10.37 35.47
CA PHE A 45 3.21 11.81 35.51
C PHE A 45 3.56 12.25 36.94
N PRO A 46 4.44 13.25 37.10
CA PRO A 46 4.81 13.75 38.43
C PRO A 46 3.63 14.36 39.19
N THR A 47 2.72 15.02 38.46
CA THR A 47 1.55 15.67 39.07
C THR A 47 0.28 15.41 38.24
N LEU A 48 -0.88 15.63 38.87
CA LEU A 48 -2.18 15.58 38.19
C LEU A 48 -2.30 16.69 37.13
N GLU A 49 -1.68 17.84 37.38
CA GLU A 49 -1.63 18.95 36.42
C GLU A 49 -0.90 18.54 35.14
N ASP A 50 0.27 17.89 35.24
CA ASP A 50 1.03 17.37 34.11
C ASP A 50 0.20 16.34 33.31
N MET A 51 -0.48 15.43 34.02
CA MET A 51 -1.34 14.43 33.38
C MET A 51 -2.49 15.10 32.59
N ASN A 52 -3.16 16.09 33.16
CA ASN A 52 -4.25 16.80 32.54
C ASN A 52 -3.78 17.64 31.33
N ALA A 53 -2.61 18.25 31.43
CA ALA A 53 -1.99 19.00 30.34
C ALA A 53 -1.68 18.08 29.15
N ARG A 54 -1.10 16.89 29.39
CA ARG A 54 -0.78 15.90 28.36
C ARG A 54 -2.02 15.34 27.65
N GLY A 55 -3.09 15.09 28.36
CA GLY A 55 -4.34 14.61 27.77
C GLY A 55 -4.91 15.53 26.68
N LYS A 56 -4.57 16.81 26.67
CA LYS A 56 -4.95 17.78 25.64
C LYS A 56 -4.11 17.68 24.37
N LEU A 57 -2.94 17.02 24.44
CA LEU A 57 -1.96 16.92 23.36
C LEU A 57 -2.09 15.63 22.54
N ARG A 58 -3.22 14.94 22.59
CA ARG A 58 -3.43 13.65 21.92
C ARG A 58 -3.26 13.70 20.39
N TYR A 59 -3.36 14.88 19.80
CA TYR A 59 -3.15 15.08 18.36
C TYR A 59 -1.69 15.43 18.00
N GLU A 60 -0.82 15.60 18.99
CA GLU A 60 0.54 16.11 18.83
C GLU A 60 1.64 15.04 19.01
N HIS A 61 1.27 13.76 18.90
CA HIS A 61 2.20 12.63 19.07
C HIS A 61 2.92 12.62 20.43
N GLU A 62 2.23 13.02 21.49
CA GLU A 62 2.76 12.98 22.84
C GLU A 62 2.46 11.64 23.53
N TYR A 63 3.24 11.33 24.60
CA TYR A 63 2.99 10.14 25.42
C TYR A 63 1.68 10.28 26.18
N ILE A 64 0.69 9.48 25.78
CA ILE A 64 -0.60 9.34 26.48
C ILE A 64 -0.97 7.87 26.57
N TYR A 65 -1.85 7.52 27.50
CA TYR A 65 -2.36 6.15 27.60
C TYR A 65 -3.01 5.70 26.28
N GLY A 66 -2.59 4.54 25.81
CA GLY A 66 -3.12 3.92 24.59
C GLY A 66 -2.57 4.44 23.25
N ALA A 67 -1.77 5.51 23.27
CA ALA A 67 -1.16 6.06 22.04
C ALA A 67 0.32 6.38 22.30
N MET A 68 1.13 5.38 22.28
CA MET A 68 2.35 5.27 23.06
C MET A 68 3.63 5.64 22.32
N GLY A 69 3.98 6.90 22.24
CA GLY A 69 5.36 7.35 22.15
C GLY A 69 6.22 6.74 21.04
N SER A 70 7.51 6.79 21.25
CA SER A 70 8.51 6.12 20.41
C SER A 70 8.45 4.59 20.61
N PRO A 71 8.50 3.74 19.54
CA PRO A 71 8.83 4.05 18.14
C PRO A 71 7.64 4.43 17.25
N GLN A 72 6.40 4.33 17.72
CA GLN A 72 5.19 4.59 16.91
C GLN A 72 5.20 6.00 16.32
N HIS A 73 5.44 7.03 17.14
CA HIS A 73 5.43 8.42 16.70
C HIS A 73 6.51 8.71 15.65
N GLU A 74 7.68 8.12 15.81
CA GLU A 74 8.77 8.30 14.83
C GLU A 74 8.46 7.60 13.51
N LEU A 75 7.78 6.45 13.56
CA LEU A 75 7.28 5.78 12.37
C LEU A 75 6.22 6.64 11.67
N GLU A 76 5.23 7.15 12.39
CA GLU A 76 4.17 7.99 11.84
C GLU A 76 4.72 9.25 11.15
N LYS A 77 5.71 9.92 11.75
CA LYS A 77 6.37 11.09 11.16
C LYS A 77 7.09 10.78 9.84
N ILE A 78 7.88 9.70 9.80
CA ILE A 78 8.61 9.35 8.57
C ILE A 78 7.67 8.90 7.45
N LEU A 79 6.60 8.15 7.76
CA LEU A 79 5.60 7.72 6.79
C LEU A 79 4.86 8.91 6.17
N ALA A 80 4.41 9.88 6.99
CA ALA A 80 3.81 11.11 6.51
C ALA A 80 4.74 11.85 5.54
N THR A 81 6.02 11.97 5.89
CA THR A 81 7.02 12.64 5.04
C THR A 81 7.25 11.92 3.71
N ILE A 82 7.34 10.58 3.71
CA ILE A 82 7.54 9.80 2.48
C ILE A 82 6.38 10.00 1.50
N GLU A 83 5.16 10.00 1.99
CA GLU A 83 3.94 10.16 1.19
C GLU A 83 3.68 11.63 0.79
N GLY A 84 4.33 12.60 1.45
CA GLY A 84 4.09 14.04 1.26
C GLY A 84 2.86 14.55 2.03
N GLY A 85 2.37 13.80 3.02
CA GLY A 85 1.31 14.20 3.93
C GLY A 85 1.81 14.90 5.19
N THR A 86 0.89 15.30 6.07
CA THR A 86 1.22 16.04 7.31
C THR A 86 1.10 15.18 8.56
N HIS A 87 0.16 14.23 8.59
CA HIS A 87 -0.10 13.37 9.74
C HIS A 87 -0.32 11.93 9.31
N CYS A 88 0.05 11.01 10.18
CA CYS A 88 -0.08 9.57 9.96
C CYS A 88 -0.61 8.88 11.23
N GLN A 89 -1.50 7.91 11.05
CA GLN A 89 -1.95 6.97 12.06
C GLN A 89 -1.46 5.56 11.70
N ALA A 90 -0.57 5.01 12.50
CA ALA A 90 -0.19 3.61 12.42
C ALA A 90 -1.29 2.72 13.03
N VAL A 91 -1.67 1.65 12.32
CA VAL A 91 -2.76 0.74 12.69
C VAL A 91 -2.30 -0.72 12.61
N SER A 92 -3.10 -1.63 13.18
CA SER A 92 -2.76 -3.04 13.39
C SER A 92 -2.52 -3.86 12.12
N SER A 93 -2.99 -3.41 10.95
CA SER A 93 -2.81 -4.14 9.68
C SER A 93 -3.09 -3.25 8.46
N GLY A 94 -2.61 -3.67 7.29
CA GLY A 94 -2.98 -3.02 6.03
C GLY A 94 -4.48 -3.04 5.77
N LEU A 95 -5.19 -4.11 6.15
CA LEU A 95 -6.65 -4.14 6.05
C LEU A 95 -7.32 -3.12 6.97
N ALA A 96 -6.83 -2.94 8.19
CA ALA A 96 -7.31 -1.88 9.07
C ALA A 96 -7.08 -0.50 8.42
N ALA A 97 -5.92 -0.28 7.78
CA ALA A 97 -5.67 0.96 7.04
C ALA A 97 -6.67 1.19 5.90
N CYS A 98 -7.03 0.16 5.14
CA CYS A 98 -8.03 0.26 4.07
C CYS A 98 -9.45 0.48 4.57
N THR A 99 -9.83 -0.08 5.73
CA THR A 99 -11.22 -0.06 6.22
C THR A 99 -11.54 1.13 7.12
N MET A 100 -10.55 1.64 7.85
CA MET A 100 -10.70 2.79 8.75
C MET A 100 -11.21 4.06 8.05
N PRO A 101 -10.77 4.45 6.85
CA PRO A 101 -11.31 5.63 6.19
C PRO A 101 -12.83 5.58 5.99
N PHE A 102 -13.40 4.41 5.65
CA PHE A 102 -14.86 4.25 5.52
C PHE A 102 -15.55 4.47 6.86
N LEU A 103 -15.03 3.88 7.95
CA LEU A 103 -15.61 4.01 9.28
C LEU A 103 -15.43 5.41 9.89
N THR A 104 -14.40 6.13 9.46
CA THR A 104 -14.07 7.48 9.93
C THR A 104 -14.91 8.56 9.24
N PHE A 105 -15.06 8.46 7.92
CA PHE A 105 -15.55 9.56 7.10
C PHE A 105 -16.93 9.31 6.48
N LEU A 106 -17.50 8.09 6.61
CA LEU A 106 -18.83 7.76 6.11
C LEU A 106 -19.80 7.45 7.25
N LYS A 107 -21.07 7.71 7.01
CA LYS A 107 -22.18 7.40 7.91
C LYS A 107 -23.31 6.67 7.16
N THR A 108 -24.25 6.14 7.91
CA THR A 108 -25.47 5.52 7.35
C THR A 108 -26.15 6.46 6.35
N GLY A 109 -26.47 5.94 5.17
CA GLY A 109 -27.08 6.68 4.06
C GLY A 109 -26.06 7.27 3.07
N ASP A 110 -24.76 7.25 3.37
CA ASP A 110 -23.73 7.67 2.41
C ASP A 110 -23.48 6.60 1.34
N HIS A 111 -22.88 7.03 0.24
CA HIS A 111 -22.45 6.18 -0.86
C HIS A 111 -20.96 6.34 -1.11
N CYS A 112 -20.28 5.24 -1.50
CA CYS A 112 -18.88 5.25 -1.93
C CYS A 112 -18.68 4.49 -3.24
N LEU A 113 -17.66 4.91 -3.99
CA LEU A 113 -17.20 4.27 -5.22
C LEU A 113 -15.89 3.54 -4.97
N LEU A 114 -15.77 2.30 -5.45
CA LEU A 114 -14.55 1.49 -5.39
C LEU A 114 -14.18 0.96 -6.78
N PRO A 115 -12.88 0.88 -7.14
CA PRO A 115 -12.50 0.26 -8.40
C PRO A 115 -12.72 -1.25 -8.34
N ASP A 116 -13.07 -1.85 -9.47
CA ASP A 116 -13.38 -3.27 -9.55
C ASP A 116 -12.17 -4.19 -9.36
N ASN A 117 -10.95 -3.63 -9.43
CA ASN A 117 -9.68 -4.30 -9.14
C ASN A 117 -9.14 -4.02 -7.72
N VAL A 118 -10.00 -3.49 -6.83
CA VAL A 118 -9.61 -3.23 -5.43
C VAL A 118 -9.24 -4.51 -4.70
N TYR A 119 -8.33 -4.40 -3.74
CA TYR A 119 -7.90 -5.48 -2.85
C TYR A 119 -9.08 -6.31 -2.32
N GLY A 120 -9.03 -7.63 -2.49
CA GLY A 120 -10.15 -8.52 -2.22
C GLY A 120 -10.77 -8.39 -0.81
N PRO A 121 -9.96 -8.30 0.27
CA PRO A 121 -10.48 -8.03 1.62
C PRO A 121 -11.20 -6.68 1.76
N THR A 122 -10.74 -5.61 1.09
CA THR A 122 -11.43 -4.30 1.06
C THR A 122 -12.78 -4.44 0.36
N ARG A 123 -12.84 -5.14 -0.77
CA ARG A 123 -14.09 -5.47 -1.46
C ARG A 123 -15.05 -6.24 -0.55
N ARG A 124 -14.56 -7.25 0.15
CA ARG A 124 -15.38 -8.05 1.07
C ARG A 124 -15.91 -7.20 2.23
N PHE A 125 -15.09 -6.33 2.80
CA PHE A 125 -15.52 -5.38 3.83
C PHE A 125 -16.64 -4.49 3.33
N ALA A 126 -16.52 -3.91 2.13
CA ALA A 126 -17.53 -3.06 1.52
C ALA A 126 -18.86 -3.81 1.30
N ASN A 127 -18.81 -5.02 0.75
CA ASN A 127 -20.00 -5.83 0.45
C ASN A 127 -20.72 -6.36 1.69
N HIS A 128 -20.01 -6.56 2.81
CA HIS A 128 -20.58 -7.16 4.02
C HIS A 128 -20.70 -6.18 5.18
N THR A 129 -19.58 -5.71 5.70
CA THR A 129 -19.57 -4.90 6.93
C THR A 129 -20.13 -3.50 6.68
N LEU A 130 -19.62 -2.81 5.67
CA LEU A 130 -20.01 -1.45 5.35
C LEU A 130 -21.51 -1.38 4.96
N LYS A 131 -21.97 -2.36 4.17
CA LYS A 131 -23.38 -2.52 3.85
C LYS A 131 -24.29 -2.67 5.09
N ARG A 132 -23.83 -3.42 6.11
CA ARG A 132 -24.56 -3.57 7.38
C ARG A 132 -24.67 -2.27 8.16
N PHE A 133 -23.73 -1.34 7.97
CA PHE A 133 -23.76 -0.01 8.57
C PHE A 133 -24.56 1.00 7.71
N GLY A 134 -25.24 0.51 6.66
CA GLY A 134 -26.13 1.34 5.84
C GLY A 134 -25.39 2.27 4.88
N VAL A 135 -24.14 1.97 4.54
CA VAL A 135 -23.39 2.66 3.49
C VAL A 135 -23.49 1.85 2.20
N GLU A 136 -23.87 2.51 1.11
CA GLU A 136 -23.95 1.90 -0.21
C GLU A 136 -22.61 1.95 -0.94
N THR A 137 -22.30 0.87 -1.68
CA THR A 137 -21.06 0.77 -2.47
C THR A 137 -21.38 0.46 -3.92
N THR A 138 -20.79 1.22 -4.85
CA THR A 138 -20.78 0.89 -6.28
C THR A 138 -19.35 0.63 -6.75
N PHE A 139 -19.16 -0.50 -7.45
CA PHE A 139 -17.88 -0.80 -8.09
C PHE A 139 -17.86 -0.23 -9.50
N TYR A 140 -16.71 0.33 -9.91
CA TYR A 140 -16.51 0.88 -11.25
C TYR A 140 -15.31 0.23 -11.96
N PRO A 141 -15.32 0.11 -13.31
CA PRO A 141 -14.16 -0.36 -14.06
C PRO A 141 -12.98 0.59 -13.89
N PRO A 142 -11.78 0.11 -13.47
CA PRO A 142 -10.64 0.99 -13.17
C PRO A 142 -10.09 1.73 -14.40
N SER A 143 -10.42 1.27 -15.60
CA SER A 143 -10.03 1.91 -16.88
C SER A 143 -11.00 2.99 -17.37
N LEU A 144 -12.06 3.31 -16.61
CA LEU A 144 -12.97 4.39 -17.00
C LEU A 144 -12.28 5.75 -16.97
N SER A 145 -12.53 6.55 -18.00
CA SER A 145 -12.15 7.95 -17.95
C SER A 145 -12.98 8.71 -16.90
N PRO A 146 -12.44 9.79 -16.31
CA PRO A 146 -13.15 10.59 -15.30
C PRO A 146 -14.54 11.07 -15.77
N GLU A 147 -14.68 11.42 -17.07
CA GLU A 147 -15.95 11.87 -17.64
C GLU A 147 -17.02 10.76 -17.60
N LYS A 148 -16.63 9.51 -17.88
CA LYS A 148 -17.55 8.36 -17.78
C LYS A 148 -17.82 7.98 -16.33
N LEU A 149 -16.83 8.11 -15.45
CA LEU A 149 -16.98 7.82 -14.02
C LEU A 149 -17.92 8.83 -13.34
N GLN A 150 -18.05 10.06 -13.85
CA GLN A 150 -19.01 11.05 -13.33
C GLN A 150 -20.44 10.47 -13.22
N ALA A 151 -20.85 9.59 -14.14
CA ALA A 151 -22.19 8.99 -14.12
C ALA A 151 -22.42 8.01 -12.93
N TYR A 152 -21.38 7.61 -12.22
CA TYR A 152 -21.47 6.74 -11.05
C TYR A 152 -21.67 7.53 -9.75
N PHE A 153 -21.38 8.86 -9.76
CA PHE A 153 -21.59 9.70 -8.59
C PHE A 153 -23.09 9.96 -8.37
N ARG A 154 -23.48 9.96 -7.11
CA ARG A 154 -24.83 10.27 -6.61
C ARG A 154 -24.74 11.45 -5.65
N ASP A 155 -25.87 12.07 -5.32
CA ASP A 155 -25.94 13.21 -4.39
C ASP A 155 -25.37 12.88 -3.00
N ASN A 156 -25.45 11.61 -2.59
CA ASN A 156 -24.94 11.09 -1.33
C ASN A 156 -23.56 10.42 -1.45
N THR A 157 -22.87 10.52 -2.59
CA THR A 157 -21.47 10.01 -2.69
C THR A 157 -20.55 10.89 -1.86
N ARG A 158 -19.78 10.26 -0.96
CA ARG A 158 -18.86 10.95 -0.04
C ARG A 158 -17.41 10.48 -0.16
N MET A 159 -17.19 9.34 -0.81
CA MET A 159 -15.82 8.83 -0.99
C MET A 159 -15.68 8.16 -2.36
N LEU A 160 -14.58 8.48 -3.03
CA LEU A 160 -14.01 7.72 -4.13
C LEU A 160 -12.78 7.00 -3.58
N PHE A 161 -12.87 5.70 -3.40
CA PHE A 161 -11.72 4.87 -3.04
C PHE A 161 -11.05 4.40 -4.31
N THR A 162 -9.72 4.46 -4.37
CA THR A 162 -8.91 4.00 -5.50
C THR A 162 -7.79 3.09 -5.02
N GLU A 163 -7.29 2.24 -5.90
CA GLU A 163 -6.07 1.46 -5.73
C GLU A 163 -5.32 1.48 -7.06
N SER A 164 -4.12 2.05 -7.07
CA SER A 164 -3.39 2.27 -8.33
C SER A 164 -1.87 2.11 -8.12
N PRO A 165 -1.26 1.13 -8.78
CA PRO A 165 -1.85 0.06 -9.63
C PRO A 165 -2.79 -0.87 -8.85
N GLY A 166 -3.83 -1.37 -9.51
CA GLY A 166 -4.83 -2.21 -8.86
C GLY A 166 -4.38 -3.64 -8.60
N SER A 167 -5.03 -4.29 -7.66
CA SER A 167 -4.73 -5.67 -7.27
C SER A 167 -4.82 -6.64 -8.44
N HIS A 168 -3.82 -7.49 -8.60
CA HIS A 168 -3.71 -8.60 -9.55
C HIS A 168 -3.62 -8.23 -11.02
N THR A 169 -4.29 -7.20 -11.49
CA THR A 169 -4.37 -6.80 -12.91
C THR A 169 -3.60 -5.54 -13.23
N PHE A 170 -3.13 -4.82 -12.21
CA PHE A 170 -2.15 -3.74 -12.30
C PHE A 170 -2.53 -2.56 -13.21
N GLU A 171 -3.83 -2.35 -13.49
CA GLU A 171 -4.28 -1.14 -14.16
C GLU A 171 -3.90 0.09 -13.32
N VAL A 172 -3.31 1.09 -13.98
CA VAL A 172 -2.97 2.38 -13.38
C VAL A 172 -4.04 3.40 -13.70
N GLN A 173 -4.55 4.09 -12.70
CA GLN A 173 -5.60 5.10 -12.85
C GLN A 173 -5.01 6.51 -12.91
N ASP A 174 -5.72 7.45 -13.52
CA ASP A 174 -5.39 8.88 -13.57
C ASP A 174 -5.73 9.55 -12.24
N ILE A 175 -4.84 9.41 -11.24
CA ILE A 175 -5.11 9.89 -9.87
C ILE A 175 -5.39 11.40 -9.82
N PRO A 176 -4.62 12.30 -10.47
CA PRO A 176 -4.95 13.72 -10.46
C PRO A 176 -6.35 14.04 -11.01
N ALA A 177 -6.76 13.38 -12.09
CA ALA A 177 -8.07 13.59 -12.66
C ALA A 177 -9.21 13.01 -11.78
N LEU A 178 -8.95 11.87 -11.11
CA LEU A 178 -9.89 11.31 -10.14
C LEU A 178 -10.02 12.20 -8.90
N ALA A 179 -8.93 12.84 -8.44
CA ALA A 179 -8.98 13.81 -7.34
C ALA A 179 -9.88 15.01 -7.71
N ALA A 180 -9.65 15.59 -8.87
CA ALA A 180 -10.46 16.70 -9.36
C ALA A 180 -11.95 16.30 -9.48
N LEU A 181 -12.22 15.09 -9.95
CA LEU A 181 -13.60 14.56 -10.05
C LEU A 181 -14.24 14.35 -8.68
N ALA A 182 -13.55 13.75 -7.72
CA ALA A 182 -14.04 13.55 -6.37
C ALA A 182 -14.38 14.89 -5.70
N HIS A 183 -13.45 15.85 -5.73
CA HIS A 183 -13.65 17.16 -5.13
C HIS A 183 -14.79 17.96 -5.78
N LYS A 184 -14.95 17.89 -7.11
CA LYS A 184 -16.10 18.47 -7.81
C LYS A 184 -17.44 17.94 -7.29
N ASN A 185 -17.48 16.71 -6.82
CA ASN A 185 -18.68 16.07 -6.29
C ASN A 185 -18.74 16.09 -4.74
N ASN A 186 -17.93 16.89 -4.07
CA ASN A 186 -17.83 16.97 -2.60
C ASN A 186 -17.56 15.60 -1.95
N ALA A 187 -16.75 14.76 -2.59
CA ALA A 187 -16.32 13.47 -2.09
C ALA A 187 -14.82 13.48 -1.82
N LEU A 188 -14.38 12.71 -0.82
CA LEU A 188 -12.95 12.50 -0.52
C LEU A 188 -12.35 11.50 -1.49
N LEU A 189 -11.13 11.72 -1.96
CA LEU A 189 -10.33 10.72 -2.64
C LEU A 189 -9.44 9.97 -1.65
N THR A 190 -9.69 8.67 -1.49
CA THR A 190 -8.83 7.75 -0.73
C THR A 190 -8.05 6.87 -1.70
N LEU A 191 -6.74 6.75 -1.52
CA LEU A 191 -5.88 5.91 -2.35
C LEU A 191 -5.18 4.85 -1.51
N ASP A 192 -5.34 3.58 -1.89
CA ASP A 192 -4.40 2.53 -1.49
C ASP A 192 -3.14 2.65 -2.36
N ASN A 193 -2.09 3.23 -1.76
CA ASN A 193 -0.80 3.47 -2.39
C ASN A 193 0.25 2.42 -1.99
N THR A 194 -0.17 1.25 -1.54
CA THR A 194 0.76 0.23 -1.02
C THR A 194 1.79 -0.19 -2.06
N TRP A 195 1.42 -0.37 -3.32
CA TRP A 195 2.36 -0.67 -4.41
C TRP A 195 3.26 0.53 -4.75
N GLY A 196 2.71 1.74 -4.67
CA GLY A 196 3.39 2.99 -5.00
C GLY A 196 4.24 3.59 -3.89
N PHE A 197 4.31 2.96 -2.71
CA PHE A 197 5.00 3.52 -1.55
C PHE A 197 6.47 3.87 -1.85
N GLY A 198 6.82 5.13 -1.64
CA GLY A 198 8.16 5.67 -1.89
C GLY A 198 8.48 5.99 -3.35
N ILE A 199 7.60 5.65 -4.30
CA ILE A 199 7.76 5.92 -5.75
C ILE A 199 6.61 6.75 -6.36
N PHE A 200 5.52 6.93 -5.62
CA PHE A 200 4.41 7.83 -5.92
C PHE A 200 4.06 8.63 -4.68
N LYS A 201 3.82 9.94 -4.82
CA LYS A 201 3.47 10.83 -3.70
C LYS A 201 2.01 11.28 -3.81
N PRO A 202 1.09 10.65 -3.10
CA PRO A 202 -0.35 10.86 -3.24
C PRO A 202 -0.80 12.31 -3.12
N PHE A 203 -0.27 13.02 -2.12
CA PHE A 203 -0.72 14.38 -1.81
C PHE A 203 -0.24 15.43 -2.82
N GLU A 204 0.81 15.16 -3.60
CA GLU A 204 1.20 15.99 -4.76
C GLU A 204 0.17 15.87 -5.91
N HIS A 205 -0.72 14.87 -5.85
CA HIS A 205 -1.72 14.55 -6.88
C HIS A 205 -3.17 14.73 -6.40
N GLY A 206 -3.37 15.43 -5.27
CA GLY A 206 -4.71 15.79 -4.79
C GLY A 206 -5.44 14.71 -4.00
N VAL A 207 -4.76 13.66 -3.54
CA VAL A 207 -5.34 12.64 -2.67
C VAL A 207 -5.60 13.24 -1.28
N ASP A 208 -6.75 12.94 -0.67
CA ASP A 208 -7.10 13.40 0.68
C ASP A 208 -6.62 12.43 1.76
N ILE A 209 -6.68 11.13 1.46
CA ILE A 209 -6.33 10.05 2.39
C ILE A 209 -5.51 9.00 1.64
N SER A 210 -4.29 8.72 2.10
CA SER A 210 -3.49 7.62 1.60
C SER A 210 -3.44 6.48 2.61
N VAL A 211 -3.61 5.24 2.16
CA VAL A 211 -3.49 4.05 3.01
C VAL A 211 -2.36 3.16 2.54
N GLN A 212 -1.72 2.50 3.52
CA GLN A 212 -0.52 1.70 3.32
C GLN A 212 -0.59 0.38 4.09
N ALA A 213 -0.21 -0.70 3.45
CA ALA A 213 0.17 -1.93 4.16
C ALA A 213 1.67 -1.90 4.46
N LEU A 214 2.03 -1.57 5.69
CA LEU A 214 3.42 -1.56 6.15
C LEU A 214 4.06 -2.96 6.14
N THR A 215 3.24 -3.99 6.10
CA THR A 215 3.57 -5.40 5.86
C THR A 215 4.42 -5.62 4.59
N LYS A 216 4.38 -4.70 3.61
CA LYS A 216 5.01 -4.83 2.29
C LYS A 216 6.41 -4.19 2.28
N TYR A 217 6.70 -3.31 1.34
CA TYR A 217 8.02 -2.67 1.20
C TYR A 217 8.57 -2.00 2.46
N PRO A 218 7.73 -1.34 3.31
CA PRO A 218 8.25 -0.69 4.50
C PRO A 218 8.96 -1.63 5.45
N SER A 219 8.33 -2.73 5.89
CA SER A 219 8.99 -3.77 6.71
C SER A 219 9.97 -4.59 5.88
N GLY A 220 9.52 -5.13 4.74
CA GLY A 220 10.33 -5.78 3.72
C GLY A 220 10.99 -7.10 4.13
N HIS A 221 10.60 -7.71 5.24
CA HIS A 221 11.21 -8.90 5.82
C HIS A 221 10.21 -10.02 6.13
N SER A 222 8.95 -9.90 5.70
CA SER A 222 7.88 -10.89 5.83
C SER A 222 7.58 -11.31 7.29
N ASP A 223 7.83 -10.42 8.23
CA ASP A 223 7.76 -10.65 9.68
C ASP A 223 6.85 -9.67 10.44
N VAL A 224 6.23 -8.70 9.73
CA VAL A 224 5.37 -7.66 10.31
C VAL A 224 4.00 -7.65 9.63
N ILE A 225 2.95 -7.49 10.42
CA ILE A 225 1.61 -7.12 9.96
C ILE A 225 1.24 -5.78 10.56
N ALA A 226 1.26 -4.72 9.76
CA ALA A 226 0.89 -3.38 10.18
C ALA A 226 0.35 -2.56 8.99
N GLY A 227 -0.30 -1.45 9.28
CA GLY A 227 -0.80 -0.51 8.30
C GLY A 227 -0.60 0.94 8.73
N ALA A 228 -0.84 1.86 7.82
CA ALA A 228 -0.80 3.28 8.09
C ALA A 228 -1.85 4.02 7.25
N ILE A 229 -2.38 5.10 7.81
CA ILE A 229 -3.31 6.02 7.16
C ILE A 229 -2.70 7.41 7.26
N ILE A 230 -2.48 8.03 6.13
CA ILE A 230 -1.87 9.36 6.04
C ILE A 230 -2.91 10.35 5.55
N VAL A 231 -2.91 11.54 6.14
CA VAL A 231 -3.80 12.64 5.79
C VAL A 231 -3.02 13.94 5.69
N ASN A 232 -3.61 14.95 5.06
CA ASN A 232 -2.92 16.22 4.79
C ASN A 232 -3.59 17.45 5.43
N THR A 233 -4.66 17.28 6.21
CA THR A 233 -5.33 18.38 6.90
C THR A 233 -5.50 18.11 8.39
N PRO A 234 -5.42 19.14 9.24
CA PRO A 234 -5.65 18.99 10.68
C PRO A 234 -7.06 18.47 11.03
N GLU A 235 -8.06 18.80 10.19
CA GLU A 235 -9.45 18.37 10.36
C GLU A 235 -9.57 16.86 10.17
N HIS A 236 -9.04 16.35 9.06
CA HIS A 236 -9.03 14.90 8.79
C HIS A 236 -8.21 14.14 9.84
N TRP A 237 -7.09 14.74 10.29
CA TRP A 237 -6.26 14.14 11.34
C TRP A 237 -7.01 13.95 12.64
N LYS A 238 -7.72 14.98 13.14
CA LYS A 238 -8.46 14.89 14.41
C LYS A 238 -9.52 13.80 14.37
N ILE A 239 -10.33 13.77 13.31
CA ILE A 239 -11.39 12.77 13.14
C ILE A 239 -10.79 11.36 13.04
N LEU A 240 -9.74 11.18 12.25
CA LEU A 240 -9.05 9.91 12.09
C LEU A 240 -8.45 9.42 13.40
N ARG A 241 -7.75 10.31 14.13
CA ARG A 241 -7.11 9.99 15.40
C ARG A 241 -8.11 9.57 16.47
N ASP A 242 -9.20 10.31 16.60
CA ASP A 242 -10.28 9.97 17.54
C ASP A 242 -10.90 8.61 17.20
N THR A 243 -11.26 8.38 15.94
CA THR A 243 -11.82 7.09 15.50
C THR A 243 -10.85 5.93 15.74
N ALA A 244 -9.55 6.12 15.48
CA ALA A 244 -8.54 5.08 15.71
C ALA A 244 -8.45 4.71 17.21
N ILE A 245 -8.46 5.69 18.09
CA ILE A 245 -8.43 5.47 19.54
C ILE A 245 -9.71 4.76 20.01
N GLU A 246 -10.89 5.22 19.55
CA GLU A 246 -12.18 4.65 19.91
C GLU A 246 -12.35 3.20 19.45
N LEU A 247 -11.80 2.85 18.28
CA LEU A 247 -11.81 1.50 17.76
C LEU A 247 -10.63 0.64 18.23
N GLY A 248 -9.71 1.19 19.04
CA GLY A 248 -8.50 0.50 19.50
C GLY A 248 -7.54 0.13 18.37
N GLN A 249 -7.55 0.88 17.26
CA GLN A 249 -6.72 0.63 16.09
C GLN A 249 -5.36 1.29 16.24
N LEU A 250 -4.46 0.59 16.93
CA LEU A 250 -3.08 1.01 17.17
C LEU A 250 -2.11 -0.09 16.73
N ALA A 251 -0.97 0.30 16.15
CA ALA A 251 0.11 -0.64 15.85
C ALA A 251 0.93 -0.93 17.10
N GLY A 252 1.39 -2.17 17.26
CA GLY A 252 2.26 -2.59 18.35
C GLY A 252 3.64 -1.94 18.29
N ALA A 253 4.27 -1.73 19.42
CA ALA A 253 5.59 -1.09 19.49
C ALA A 253 6.67 -1.90 18.74
N ASP A 254 6.62 -3.22 18.82
CA ASP A 254 7.54 -4.12 18.10
C ASP A 254 7.38 -4.01 16.59
N ASP A 255 6.14 -4.03 16.10
CA ASP A 255 5.85 -3.89 14.65
C ASP A 255 6.28 -2.52 14.12
N CYS A 256 6.05 -1.47 14.91
CA CYS A 256 6.53 -0.12 14.57
C CYS A 256 8.06 -0.06 14.49
N TRP A 257 8.75 -0.67 15.46
CA TRP A 257 10.20 -0.70 15.50
C TRP A 257 10.81 -1.51 14.36
N LEU A 258 10.25 -2.70 14.07
CA LEU A 258 10.66 -3.54 12.94
C LEU A 258 10.43 -2.83 11.60
N THR A 259 9.30 -2.13 11.47
CA THR A 259 9.02 -1.32 10.27
C THR A 259 10.03 -0.19 10.11
N LEU A 260 10.36 0.56 11.18
CA LEU A 260 11.42 1.58 11.14
C LEU A 260 12.76 0.99 10.72
N ARG A 261 13.10 -0.20 11.24
CA ARG A 261 14.32 -0.92 10.85
C ARG A 261 14.29 -1.29 9.37
N GLY A 262 13.16 -1.80 8.87
CA GLY A 262 12.95 -2.13 7.46
C GLY A 262 13.10 -0.91 6.54
N LEU A 263 12.54 0.24 6.93
CA LEU A 263 12.64 1.48 6.16
C LEU A 263 14.10 1.91 5.91
N ARG A 264 15.04 1.64 6.84
CA ARG A 264 16.46 2.00 6.67
C ARG A 264 17.08 1.42 5.40
N THR A 265 16.64 0.24 4.99
CA THR A 265 17.15 -0.47 3.80
C THR A 265 16.14 -0.50 2.64
N MET A 266 14.95 0.10 2.81
CA MET A 266 13.91 0.06 1.78
C MET A 266 14.41 0.63 0.44
N GLY A 267 15.16 1.71 0.45
CA GLY A 267 15.64 2.33 -0.79
C GLY A 267 16.50 1.39 -1.65
N VAL A 268 17.45 0.67 -1.03
CA VAL A 268 18.30 -0.28 -1.76
C VAL A 268 17.55 -1.54 -2.14
N ARG A 269 16.65 -2.06 -1.28
CA ARG A 269 15.81 -3.22 -1.60
C ARG A 269 14.88 -2.92 -2.77
N LEU A 270 14.14 -1.83 -2.70
CA LEU A 270 13.19 -1.44 -3.74
C LEU A 270 13.88 -1.18 -5.08
N ALA A 271 15.03 -0.53 -5.08
CA ALA A 271 15.81 -0.29 -6.31
C ALA A 271 16.24 -1.61 -6.97
N HIS A 272 16.81 -2.54 -6.19
CA HIS A 272 17.22 -3.85 -6.69
C HIS A 272 16.02 -4.67 -7.19
N GLN A 273 14.99 -4.80 -6.37
CA GLN A 273 13.78 -5.56 -6.70
C GLN A 273 13.06 -5.01 -7.93
N SER A 274 12.94 -3.69 -8.05
CA SER A 274 12.34 -3.02 -9.20
C SER A 274 13.12 -3.30 -10.50
N GLN A 275 14.44 -3.22 -10.44
CA GLN A 275 15.31 -3.52 -11.59
C GLN A 275 15.17 -4.99 -12.01
N SER A 276 15.24 -5.91 -11.06
CA SER A 276 15.09 -7.35 -11.30
C SER A 276 13.71 -7.69 -11.85
N ALA A 277 12.65 -7.12 -11.27
CA ALA A 277 11.27 -7.32 -11.71
C ALA A 277 11.06 -6.83 -13.14
N LEU A 278 11.55 -5.63 -13.48
CA LEU A 278 11.42 -5.10 -14.84
C LEU A 278 12.17 -5.97 -15.86
N ALA A 279 13.38 -6.43 -15.55
CA ALA A 279 14.16 -7.28 -16.42
C ALA A 279 13.52 -8.67 -16.61
N ILE A 280 12.94 -9.27 -15.56
CA ILE A 280 12.17 -10.53 -15.67
C ILE A 280 10.88 -10.28 -16.45
N ALA A 281 10.16 -9.19 -16.21
CA ALA A 281 8.95 -8.83 -16.94
C ALA A 281 9.24 -8.66 -18.45
N GLN A 282 10.32 -7.97 -18.83
CA GLN A 282 10.76 -7.83 -20.21
C GLN A 282 11.12 -9.18 -20.84
N TRP A 283 11.89 -10.01 -20.13
CA TRP A 283 12.22 -11.36 -20.60
C TRP A 283 10.95 -12.21 -20.79
N LEU A 284 9.97 -12.14 -19.88
CA LEU A 284 8.70 -12.85 -20.02
C LEU A 284 7.91 -12.44 -21.27
N THR A 285 8.02 -11.19 -21.75
CA THR A 285 7.35 -10.78 -23.00
C THR A 285 7.90 -11.52 -24.24
N THR A 286 9.09 -12.07 -24.16
CA THR A 286 9.71 -12.86 -25.26
C THR A 286 9.37 -14.35 -25.22
N ARG A 287 8.72 -14.81 -24.14
CA ARG A 287 8.42 -16.24 -23.97
C ARG A 287 7.24 -16.68 -24.82
N PRO A 288 7.33 -17.84 -25.49
CA PRO A 288 6.25 -18.35 -26.34
C PRO A 288 4.98 -18.71 -25.54
N GLU A 289 5.09 -19.03 -24.27
CA GLU A 289 3.99 -19.37 -23.36
C GLU A 289 3.19 -18.13 -22.93
N VAL A 290 3.83 -16.95 -22.90
CA VAL A 290 3.27 -15.72 -22.33
C VAL A 290 2.51 -14.92 -23.39
N LYS A 291 1.28 -14.53 -23.10
CA LYS A 291 0.46 -13.63 -23.92
C LYS A 291 0.69 -12.16 -23.54
N LYS A 292 0.67 -11.86 -22.24
CA LYS A 292 0.77 -10.48 -21.74
C LYS A 292 1.45 -10.43 -20.38
N VAL A 293 2.24 -9.39 -20.17
CA VAL A 293 2.81 -9.07 -18.86
C VAL A 293 2.18 -7.78 -18.39
N LEU A 294 1.59 -7.81 -17.19
CA LEU A 294 0.92 -6.68 -16.55
C LEU A 294 1.89 -6.03 -15.56
N HIS A 295 2.88 -5.32 -16.06
CA HIS A 295 3.82 -4.54 -15.27
C HIS A 295 3.67 -3.07 -15.64
N PRO A 296 3.37 -2.16 -14.69
CA PRO A 296 3.07 -0.74 -14.99
C PRO A 296 4.12 -0.03 -15.85
N ALA A 297 5.40 -0.39 -15.72
CA ALA A 297 6.48 0.18 -16.51
C ALA A 297 6.56 -0.35 -17.96
N LEU A 298 5.72 -1.33 -18.34
CA LEU A 298 5.67 -1.83 -19.73
C LEU A 298 4.51 -1.19 -20.51
N PRO A 299 4.72 -0.76 -21.76
CA PRO A 299 3.68 -0.08 -22.56
C PRO A 299 2.39 -0.88 -22.76
N GLY A 300 2.44 -2.22 -22.63
CA GLY A 300 1.28 -3.10 -22.72
C GLY A 300 0.40 -3.15 -21.47
N CYS A 301 0.82 -2.54 -20.36
CA CYS A 301 0.03 -2.47 -19.13
C CYS A 301 -1.02 -1.35 -19.25
N PRO A 302 -2.30 -1.59 -18.90
CA PRO A 302 -3.31 -0.54 -18.95
C PRO A 302 -2.96 0.63 -18.02
N GLY A 303 -3.01 1.86 -18.53
CA GLY A 303 -2.65 3.08 -17.79
C GLY A 303 -1.14 3.31 -17.64
N HIS A 304 -0.32 2.65 -18.49
CA HIS A 304 1.14 2.88 -18.52
C HIS A 304 1.49 4.36 -18.67
N GLU A 305 0.72 5.13 -19.43
CA GLU A 305 0.87 6.57 -19.60
C GLU A 305 0.77 7.35 -18.28
N PHE A 306 -0.11 6.96 -17.38
CA PHE A 306 -0.26 7.56 -16.05
C PHE A 306 0.90 7.16 -15.15
N TRP A 307 1.32 5.88 -15.20
CA TRP A 307 2.54 5.47 -14.49
C TRP A 307 3.76 6.28 -14.95
N LYS A 308 3.94 6.42 -16.26
CA LYS A 308 5.08 7.17 -16.83
C LYS A 308 5.07 8.65 -16.46
N ARG A 309 3.89 9.25 -16.32
CA ARG A 309 3.73 10.66 -15.95
C ARG A 309 4.00 10.91 -14.47
N ASP A 310 3.50 10.03 -13.59
CA ASP A 310 3.33 10.35 -12.17
C ASP A 310 4.28 9.57 -11.24
N PHE A 311 4.75 8.39 -11.65
CA PHE A 311 5.58 7.54 -10.80
C PHE A 311 7.07 7.78 -11.04
N LYS A 312 7.86 7.72 -9.96
CA LYS A 312 9.33 7.88 -10.02
C LYS A 312 10.08 6.55 -10.10
N GLY A 313 9.38 5.45 -10.31
CA GLY A 313 9.93 4.10 -10.38
C GLY A 313 8.84 3.04 -10.49
N ALA A 314 9.22 1.79 -10.29
CA ALA A 314 8.31 0.66 -10.31
C ALA A 314 8.48 -0.21 -9.06
N GLY A 315 7.47 -1.02 -8.76
CA GLY A 315 7.54 -2.04 -7.71
C GLY A 315 8.09 -3.38 -8.22
N SER A 316 8.12 -4.34 -7.32
CA SER A 316 8.60 -5.70 -7.59
C SER A 316 7.50 -6.69 -7.95
N LEU A 317 6.25 -6.26 -7.92
CA LEU A 317 5.06 -7.08 -8.08
C LEU A 317 4.39 -6.81 -9.42
N PHE A 318 4.09 -7.87 -10.20
CA PHE A 318 3.40 -7.74 -11.48
C PHE A 318 2.65 -9.03 -11.86
N GLY A 319 1.77 -8.95 -12.87
CA GLY A 319 0.97 -10.06 -13.38
C GLY A 319 1.50 -10.64 -14.68
N VAL A 320 1.23 -11.93 -14.91
CA VAL A 320 1.56 -12.66 -16.14
C VAL A 320 0.32 -13.42 -16.62
N ILE A 321 0.00 -13.28 -17.89
CA ILE A 321 -1.12 -13.95 -18.55
C ILE A 321 -0.56 -14.87 -19.65
N LEU A 322 -0.97 -16.14 -19.66
CA LEU A 322 -0.52 -17.14 -20.63
C LEU A 322 -1.34 -17.09 -21.93
N LYS A 323 -0.77 -17.59 -23.04
CA LYS A 323 -1.38 -17.57 -24.39
C LYS A 323 -2.47 -18.60 -24.62
N ALA A 324 -2.41 -19.72 -23.93
CA ALA A 324 -3.29 -20.85 -24.14
C ALA A 324 -4.10 -21.17 -22.89
N ASP A 325 -5.26 -21.81 -23.07
CA ASP A 325 -6.00 -22.38 -21.98
C ASP A 325 -5.33 -23.68 -21.55
N TYR A 326 -4.50 -23.59 -20.54
CA TYR A 326 -3.92 -24.78 -19.91
C TYR A 326 -4.92 -25.36 -18.91
N ALA A 327 -4.94 -26.69 -18.78
CA ALA A 327 -5.71 -27.34 -17.76
C ALA A 327 -5.23 -26.90 -16.36
N GLN A 328 -6.11 -26.90 -15.38
CA GLN A 328 -5.78 -26.55 -13.98
C GLN A 328 -4.59 -27.38 -13.47
N SER A 329 -4.53 -28.67 -13.82
CA SER A 329 -3.41 -29.55 -13.47
C SER A 329 -2.07 -29.15 -14.06
N ALA A 330 -2.06 -28.53 -15.26
CA ALA A 330 -0.83 -28.02 -15.85
C ALA A 330 -0.31 -26.78 -15.10
N MET A 331 -1.22 -25.86 -14.72
CA MET A 331 -0.87 -24.72 -13.86
C MET A 331 -0.36 -25.18 -12.50
N GLU A 332 -0.98 -26.19 -11.90
CA GLU A 332 -0.52 -26.76 -10.62
C GLU A 332 0.87 -27.37 -10.77
N ARG A 333 1.14 -28.13 -11.85
CA ARG A 333 2.48 -28.66 -12.11
C ARG A 333 3.51 -27.53 -12.27
N PHE A 334 3.19 -26.51 -13.06
CA PHE A 334 4.06 -25.33 -13.24
C PHE A 334 4.41 -24.70 -11.90
N ILE A 335 3.40 -24.32 -11.11
CA ILE A 335 3.60 -23.62 -9.84
C ILE A 335 4.30 -24.52 -8.82
N ASN A 336 3.89 -25.78 -8.66
CA ASN A 336 4.45 -26.69 -7.68
C ASN A 336 5.90 -27.13 -7.95
N ASN A 337 6.41 -26.91 -9.17
CA ASN A 337 7.79 -27.24 -9.52
C ASN A 337 8.74 -26.02 -9.53
N LEU A 338 8.27 -24.85 -9.19
CA LEU A 338 9.15 -23.72 -8.93
C LEU A 338 9.96 -23.99 -7.65
N GLN A 339 11.26 -23.73 -7.71
CA GLN A 339 12.21 -24.03 -6.63
C GLN A 339 12.52 -22.78 -5.78
N LEU A 340 12.52 -21.61 -6.43
CA LEU A 340 12.89 -20.34 -5.80
C LEU A 340 11.67 -19.48 -5.49
N PHE A 341 10.59 -19.60 -6.28
CA PHE A 341 9.35 -18.88 -6.03
C PHE A 341 8.47 -19.63 -5.02
N GLY A 342 8.36 -19.11 -3.81
CA GLY A 342 7.42 -19.64 -2.83
C GLY A 342 5.95 -19.39 -3.22
N ILE A 343 5.05 -20.34 -2.91
CA ILE A 343 3.61 -20.16 -3.08
C ILE A 343 3.09 -19.32 -1.91
N GLY A 344 2.79 -18.06 -2.13
CA GLY A 344 2.42 -17.15 -1.04
C GLY A 344 1.58 -15.96 -1.48
N ALA A 345 0.69 -15.50 -0.59
CA ALA A 345 -0.27 -14.43 -0.89
C ALA A 345 0.29 -13.01 -0.71
N SER A 346 1.29 -12.79 0.15
CA SER A 346 1.89 -11.48 0.39
C SER A 346 2.86 -11.08 -0.73
N TRP A 347 3.61 -10.00 -0.51
CA TRP A 347 4.62 -9.48 -1.42
C TRP A 347 5.43 -8.36 -0.74
N GLY A 348 6.49 -7.89 -1.40
CA GLY A 348 7.31 -6.77 -0.93
C GLY A 348 8.39 -7.16 0.08
N GLY A 349 8.50 -8.46 0.43
CA GLY A 349 9.57 -9.03 1.23
C GLY A 349 10.85 -9.27 0.40
N TYR A 350 11.83 -9.92 1.03
CA TYR A 350 13.11 -10.25 0.41
C TYR A 350 13.03 -11.48 -0.51
N GLU A 351 11.99 -12.31 -0.36
CA GLU A 351 11.74 -13.55 -1.08
C GLU A 351 10.91 -13.34 -2.34
N SER A 352 11.17 -14.16 -3.36
CA SER A 352 10.32 -14.26 -4.57
C SER A 352 9.11 -15.17 -4.32
N LEU A 353 7.93 -14.71 -4.76
CA LEU A 353 6.67 -15.43 -4.57
C LEU A 353 5.88 -15.53 -5.88
N VAL A 354 5.10 -16.61 -5.99
CA VAL A 354 4.12 -16.84 -7.05
C VAL A 354 2.73 -17.04 -6.47
N LEU A 355 1.71 -16.51 -7.13
CA LEU A 355 0.30 -16.73 -6.78
C LEU A 355 -0.53 -16.86 -8.06
N PRO A 356 -1.31 -17.96 -8.26
CA PRO A 356 -2.28 -18.00 -9.35
C PRO A 356 -3.34 -16.91 -9.16
N THR A 357 -3.78 -16.29 -10.27
CA THR A 357 -4.78 -15.21 -10.27
C THR A 357 -5.99 -15.53 -11.13
N SER A 358 -6.04 -16.72 -11.71
CA SER A 358 -7.20 -17.30 -12.41
C SER A 358 -7.98 -18.25 -11.50
N GLY A 359 -9.11 -18.77 -11.98
CA GLY A 359 -9.88 -19.79 -11.26
C GLY A 359 -10.72 -19.27 -10.09
N GLY A 360 -11.22 -18.03 -10.16
CA GLY A 360 -12.10 -17.45 -9.14
C GLY A 360 -11.38 -16.77 -7.96
N MET A 361 -10.06 -16.68 -8.00
CA MET A 361 -9.28 -15.94 -6.99
C MET A 361 -9.53 -14.42 -7.04
N ILE A 362 -9.97 -13.90 -8.18
CA ILE A 362 -10.32 -12.49 -8.37
C ILE A 362 -11.83 -12.38 -8.56
N THR A 363 -12.51 -11.72 -7.64
CA THR A 363 -13.93 -11.38 -7.80
C THR A 363 -14.02 -10.02 -8.47
N ARG A 364 -14.64 -9.97 -9.66
CA ARG A 364 -14.88 -8.72 -10.42
C ARG A 364 -16.31 -8.67 -10.92
N ASN A 365 -16.83 -7.44 -11.07
CA ASN A 365 -18.14 -7.18 -11.70
C ASN A 365 -17.97 -6.92 -13.22
N TYR A 366 -16.75 -6.58 -13.65
CA TYR A 366 -16.40 -6.26 -15.02
C TYR A 366 -15.28 -7.15 -15.51
N GLU A 367 -15.13 -7.28 -16.82
CA GLU A 367 -14.05 -8.09 -17.40
C GLU A 367 -12.68 -7.51 -17.04
N ALA A 368 -11.77 -8.42 -16.65
CA ALA A 368 -10.38 -8.06 -16.48
C ALA A 368 -9.71 -7.84 -17.84
N PRO A 369 -8.61 -7.05 -17.95
CA PRO A 369 -7.92 -6.77 -19.21
C PRO A 369 -7.10 -7.98 -19.69
N THR A 370 -7.71 -9.15 -19.71
CA THR A 370 -7.09 -10.43 -20.09
C THR A 370 -7.26 -10.76 -21.56
N ASP A 371 -8.11 -10.02 -22.30
CA ASP A 371 -8.38 -10.19 -23.73
C ASP A 371 -8.74 -11.63 -24.11
N GLY A 372 -9.51 -12.34 -23.27
CA GLY A 372 -9.90 -13.74 -23.49
C GLY A 372 -8.71 -14.72 -23.44
N ALA A 373 -7.66 -14.39 -22.70
CA ALA A 373 -6.45 -15.21 -22.60
C ALA A 373 -6.61 -16.37 -21.59
N GLY A 374 -5.58 -17.23 -21.60
CA GLY A 374 -5.44 -18.34 -20.68
C GLY A 374 -5.22 -17.95 -19.21
N PRO A 375 -4.85 -18.92 -18.39
CA PRO A 375 -4.68 -18.70 -16.95
C PRO A 375 -3.59 -17.66 -16.66
N SER A 376 -3.69 -17.05 -15.49
CA SER A 376 -2.80 -15.98 -15.05
C SER A 376 -2.24 -16.25 -13.65
N PHE A 377 -1.08 -15.65 -13.41
CA PHE A 377 -0.42 -15.67 -12.11
C PHE A 377 0.27 -14.33 -11.82
N ARG A 378 0.54 -14.09 -10.57
CA ARG A 378 1.26 -12.91 -10.08
C ARG A 378 2.63 -13.33 -9.59
N LEU A 379 3.66 -12.55 -9.94
CA LEU A 379 5.02 -12.69 -9.44
C LEU A 379 5.38 -11.53 -8.53
N GLN A 380 5.93 -11.85 -7.38
CA GLN A 380 6.73 -10.97 -6.53
C GLN A 380 8.19 -11.33 -6.75
N ILE A 381 9.03 -10.35 -7.04
CA ILE A 381 10.48 -10.54 -7.20
C ILE A 381 11.19 -10.07 -5.93
N GLY A 382 11.96 -10.98 -5.34
CA GLY A 382 12.75 -10.78 -4.14
C GLY A 382 14.15 -10.21 -4.43
N LEU A 383 15.11 -10.65 -3.63
CA LEU A 383 16.51 -10.21 -3.71
C LEU A 383 17.45 -11.28 -4.30
N GLU A 384 16.88 -12.39 -4.80
CA GLU A 384 17.64 -13.48 -5.40
C GLU A 384 18.30 -13.05 -6.71
N ASN A 385 19.29 -13.83 -7.16
CA ASN A 385 19.95 -13.59 -8.44
C ASN A 385 18.94 -13.73 -9.60
N ILE A 386 18.93 -12.77 -10.51
CA ILE A 386 17.96 -12.67 -11.60
C ILE A 386 18.06 -13.85 -12.58
N GLU A 387 19.26 -14.35 -12.85
CA GLU A 387 19.43 -15.47 -13.81
C GLU A 387 18.97 -16.78 -13.20
N ASP A 388 19.12 -16.97 -11.88
CA ASP A 388 18.56 -18.11 -11.16
C ASP A 388 17.04 -18.10 -11.20
N LEU A 389 16.40 -16.93 -10.99
CA LEU A 389 14.95 -16.78 -11.11
C LEU A 389 14.42 -17.08 -12.52
N LYS A 390 15.13 -16.62 -13.57
CA LYS A 390 14.79 -16.94 -14.96
C LYS A 390 14.96 -18.43 -15.26
N ALA A 391 16.01 -19.05 -14.73
CA ALA A 391 16.25 -20.49 -14.89
C ALA A 391 15.12 -21.31 -14.23
N ASP A 392 14.70 -20.92 -13.03
CA ASP A 392 13.61 -21.56 -12.30
C ASP A 392 12.27 -21.46 -13.08
N LEU A 393 11.92 -20.27 -13.56
CA LEU A 393 10.74 -20.09 -14.41
C LEU A 393 10.86 -20.91 -15.72
N SER A 394 12.05 -20.95 -16.34
CA SER A 394 12.25 -21.65 -17.61
C SER A 394 12.05 -23.17 -17.48
N GLN A 395 12.56 -23.77 -16.42
CA GLN A 395 12.38 -25.21 -16.19
C GLN A 395 10.92 -25.54 -15.90
N ALA A 396 10.20 -24.69 -15.17
CA ALA A 396 8.81 -24.91 -14.84
C ALA A 396 7.87 -24.73 -16.07
N PHE A 397 8.15 -23.79 -16.99
CA PHE A 397 7.37 -23.60 -18.22
C PHE A 397 7.29 -24.85 -19.11
N VAL A 398 8.28 -25.72 -19.07
CA VAL A 398 8.25 -26.99 -19.83
C VAL A 398 7.07 -27.87 -19.40
N LEU A 399 6.69 -27.80 -18.13
CA LEU A 399 5.63 -28.62 -17.53
C LEU A 399 4.21 -28.15 -17.88
N LEU A 400 4.06 -26.98 -18.49
CA LEU A 400 2.76 -26.53 -19.02
C LEU A 400 2.29 -27.35 -20.21
N LYS A 401 3.22 -27.99 -20.94
CA LYS A 401 2.95 -28.74 -22.18
C LYS A 401 2.80 -30.25 -21.97
N SER A 402 3.05 -30.74 -20.75
CA SER A 402 3.02 -32.16 -20.41
C SER A 402 1.63 -32.63 -19.88
#